data_59a1d13064dfb4a958ed141ed0da9c8d
#
_entry.id   59a1d13064dfb4a958ed141ed0da9c8d
#
_cell.length_a   1.000
_cell.length_b   1.000
_cell.length_c   1.000
_cell.angle_alpha   90.00
_cell.angle_beta   90.00
_cell.angle_gamma   90.00
#
_symmetry.space_group_name_H-M   'P 1'
#
loop_
_entity.id
_entity.type
_entity.pdbx_description
1 polymer ?
#
loop_
_entity_poly.entity_id
_entity_poly.type
_entity_poly.pdbx_seq_one_letter_code
_entity_poly.pdbx_strand_id
1 'polypeptide(L)'
;VKQDGLDKEYELDMRALLEACCNSDVAMENAATRKFFECLLKHLSSHSFNSPPDRLAEPDVWKEIPHETSTSVIGRRMLQFDALADHLQKLHHRHLMVTAYGVLLFLCGFELHAHWFDGQAWVLILALAFLGISFGVVFVLESRTVQLAYLSTRTTAEILRIWFFLDGSGQDFPTDAWVPRRYGPAMKSILAIRNQIAGEIVGKPRAQLSEAVVKQAWFEGQKSFFKSAKKKAEKRHRAWESVSGVTFALAIVGMAVLVAISLLGDPTSRLAHGLLVLAPSLLGVAAMCQFFLERRGFKANARRYEDSHLIFEIPAGLSWHNAVTNAGSEALNEVVDWYVASVEREIKVPSG
;
A
#
# COMPACT_ATOMS: atom_id res chain seq x y z
N VAL A 1 28.24 6.83 12.85
CA VAL A 1 28.40 8.30 12.93
C VAL A 1 28.23 8.98 11.56
N LYS A 2 28.71 8.43 10.42
CA LYS A 2 28.47 9.01 9.07
C LYS A 2 27.03 8.77 8.56
N GLN A 3 26.40 7.68 8.96
CA GLN A 3 25.06 7.27 8.52
C GLN A 3 23.97 8.14 9.18
N ASP A 4 24.08 8.43 10.47
CA ASP A 4 23.13 9.29 11.19
C ASP A 4 23.07 10.73 10.67
N GLY A 5 24.16 11.22 10.09
CA GLY A 5 24.20 12.57 9.49
C GLY A 5 23.44 12.65 8.16
N LEU A 6 23.60 11.63 7.31
CA LEU A 6 22.90 11.53 6.02
C LEU A 6 21.38 11.39 6.22
N ASP A 7 20.94 10.59 7.19
CA ASP A 7 19.52 10.36 7.48
C ASP A 7 18.82 11.63 7.94
N LYS A 8 19.49 12.46 8.76
CA LYS A 8 18.96 13.76 9.18
C LYS A 8 18.87 14.77 8.05
N GLU A 9 19.87 14.81 7.18
CA GLU A 9 19.84 15.67 5.99
C GLU A 9 18.70 15.28 5.05
N TYR A 10 18.47 13.99 4.86
CA TYR A 10 17.37 13.45 4.06
C TYR A 10 15.99 13.81 4.64
N GLU A 11 15.84 13.70 5.95
CA GLU A 11 14.60 14.06 6.66
C GLU A 11 14.32 15.57 6.54
N LEU A 12 15.32 16.40 6.76
CA LEU A 12 15.20 17.86 6.66
C LEU A 12 14.84 18.32 5.24
N ASP A 13 15.46 17.72 4.24
CA ASP A 13 15.21 18.02 2.82
C ASP A 13 13.78 17.62 2.40
N MET A 14 13.30 16.44 2.84
CA MET A 14 11.93 16.02 2.58
C MET A 14 10.91 16.89 3.35
N ARG A 15 11.23 17.26 4.58
CA ARG A 15 10.39 18.16 5.38
C ARG A 15 10.23 19.51 4.69
N ALA A 16 11.32 20.11 4.23
CA ALA A 16 11.28 21.39 3.52
C ALA A 16 10.41 21.31 2.25
N LEU A 17 10.51 20.22 1.49
CA LEU A 17 9.64 19.98 0.34
C LEU A 17 8.17 19.91 0.72
N LEU A 18 7.83 19.12 1.73
CA LEU A 18 6.44 18.93 2.16
C LEU A 18 5.85 20.21 2.77
N GLU A 19 6.64 20.98 3.50
CA GLU A 19 6.24 22.29 4.02
C GLU A 19 5.98 23.29 2.90
N ALA A 20 6.84 23.32 1.88
CA ALA A 20 6.62 24.14 0.68
C ALA A 20 5.33 23.73 -0.05
N CYS A 21 5.07 22.42 -0.19
CA CYS A 21 3.83 21.92 -0.78
C CYS A 21 2.59 22.28 0.07
N CYS A 22 2.71 22.20 1.40
CA CYS A 22 1.62 22.55 2.32
C CYS A 22 1.25 24.05 2.25
N ASN A 23 2.22 24.90 1.99
CA ASN A 23 2.05 26.34 1.86
C ASN A 23 1.79 26.79 0.42
N SER A 24 1.67 25.86 -0.53
CA SER A 24 1.35 26.19 -1.92
C SER A 24 -0.10 26.65 -2.08
N ASP A 25 -0.37 27.44 -3.11
CA ASP A 25 -1.73 27.91 -3.45
C ASP A 25 -2.71 26.73 -3.60
N VAL A 26 -2.25 25.62 -4.18
CA VAL A 26 -3.06 24.40 -4.36
C VAL A 26 -3.50 23.80 -3.03
N ALA A 27 -2.63 23.80 -2.02
CA ALA A 27 -2.97 23.30 -0.68
C ALA A 27 -3.80 24.30 0.12
N MET A 28 -3.57 25.61 -0.08
CA MET A 28 -4.36 26.66 0.57
C MET A 28 -5.81 26.65 0.10
N GLU A 29 -6.06 26.37 -1.18
CA GLU A 29 -7.40 26.30 -1.75
C GLU A 29 -8.13 24.98 -1.43
N ASN A 30 -7.43 23.93 -0.98
CA ASN A 30 -8.00 22.60 -0.77
C ASN A 30 -7.63 22.01 0.59
N ALA A 31 -8.58 22.05 1.53
CA ALA A 31 -8.42 21.54 2.88
C ALA A 31 -7.99 20.05 2.93
N ALA A 32 -8.46 19.22 1.98
CA ALA A 32 -8.07 17.81 1.92
C ALA A 32 -6.59 17.63 1.51
N THR A 33 -6.12 18.45 0.55
CA THR A 33 -4.72 18.48 0.13
C THR A 33 -3.81 18.96 1.27
N ARG A 34 -4.21 19.99 1.99
CA ARG A 34 -3.49 20.48 3.17
C ARG A 34 -3.42 19.43 4.27
N LYS A 35 -4.55 18.81 4.62
CA LYS A 35 -4.61 17.73 5.62
C LYS A 35 -3.72 16.53 5.21
N PHE A 36 -3.61 16.25 3.93
CA PHE A 36 -2.69 15.23 3.41
C PHE A 36 -1.22 15.58 3.72
N PHE A 37 -0.77 16.80 3.42
CA PHE A 37 0.61 17.22 3.71
C PHE A 37 0.89 17.28 5.21
N GLU A 38 -0.04 17.76 6.02
CA GLU A 38 0.07 17.74 7.49
C GLU A 38 0.23 16.30 8.02
N CYS A 39 -0.50 15.35 7.45
CA CYS A 39 -0.36 13.92 7.77
C CYS A 39 1.04 13.40 7.42
N LEU A 40 1.57 13.71 6.24
CA LEU A 40 2.91 13.31 5.84
C LEU A 40 3.99 13.92 6.75
N LEU A 41 3.89 15.20 7.07
CA LEU A 41 4.81 15.88 7.99
C LEU A 41 4.79 15.26 9.39
N LYS A 42 3.61 14.91 9.92
CA LYS A 42 3.47 14.21 11.18
C LYS A 42 4.20 12.86 11.19
N HIS A 43 4.03 12.07 10.12
CA HIS A 43 4.68 10.77 10.01
C HIS A 43 6.18 10.86 9.75
N LEU A 44 6.63 11.91 9.07
CA LEU A 44 8.04 12.19 8.87
C LEU A 44 8.75 12.50 10.20
N SER A 45 8.10 13.28 11.10
CA SER A 45 8.68 13.67 12.39
C SER A 45 8.69 12.57 13.45
N SER A 46 7.86 11.54 13.32
CA SER A 46 7.73 10.45 14.28
C SER A 46 8.73 9.31 14.09
N HIS A 47 9.50 9.34 13.01
CA HIS A 47 10.48 8.30 12.68
C HIS A 47 11.80 8.93 12.27
N SER A 48 12.87 8.55 13.00
CA SER A 48 14.19 8.63 12.40
C SER A 48 14.19 7.68 11.19
N PHE A 49 14.43 8.21 10.01
CA PHE A 49 14.78 7.41 8.82
C PHE A 49 16.14 6.77 9.10
N ASN A 50 16.14 5.74 9.96
CA ASN A 50 17.31 4.96 10.27
C ASN A 50 17.58 4.05 9.08
N SER A 51 18.41 4.48 8.22
CA SER A 51 18.99 3.88 7.03
C SER A 51 18.43 4.46 5.73
N PRO A 52 19.32 4.98 4.86
CA PRO A 52 19.03 4.93 3.43
C PRO A 52 18.63 3.49 3.16
N PRO A 53 17.59 3.26 2.41
CA PRO A 53 17.11 1.91 2.23
C PRO A 53 18.26 1.04 1.73
N ASP A 54 18.77 0.12 2.54
CA ASP A 54 19.48 -1.07 2.07
C ASP A 54 18.65 -1.83 1.03
N ARG A 55 17.47 -1.32 0.74
CA ARG A 55 16.50 -1.73 -0.28
C ARG A 55 16.66 -1.09 -1.67
N LEU A 56 17.72 -0.39 -1.92
CA LEU A 56 18.33 -0.46 -3.24
C LEU A 56 18.84 -1.90 -3.54
N ALA A 57 18.65 -2.82 -2.61
CA ALA A 57 18.59 -4.27 -2.81
C ALA A 57 17.31 -4.79 -3.49
N GLU A 58 16.51 -3.94 -4.10
CA GLU A 58 15.77 -4.34 -5.30
C GLU A 58 16.77 -4.50 -6.42
N PRO A 59 16.51 -5.40 -7.36
CA PRO A 59 17.47 -6.32 -7.98
C PRO A 59 18.73 -5.58 -8.40
N ASP A 60 19.85 -6.27 -8.47
CA ASP A 60 21.22 -5.81 -8.81
C ASP A 60 21.32 -4.73 -9.89
N VAL A 61 20.28 -4.49 -10.62
CA VAL A 61 20.03 -3.52 -11.67
C VAL A 61 20.21 -2.05 -11.21
N TRP A 62 19.78 -1.70 -9.97
CA TRP A 62 19.98 -0.34 -9.44
C TRP A 62 21.44 -0.06 -9.08
N LYS A 63 22.24 -1.11 -8.86
CA LYS A 63 23.67 -0.99 -8.64
C LYS A 63 24.43 -0.57 -9.91
N GLU A 64 23.82 -0.77 -11.08
CA GLU A 64 24.38 -0.39 -12.38
C GLU A 64 24.09 1.06 -12.76
N ILE A 65 23.17 1.74 -12.06
CA ILE A 65 22.96 3.16 -12.25
C ILE A 65 24.16 3.90 -11.69
N PRO A 66 24.89 4.69 -12.50
CA PRO A 66 26.04 5.45 -12.03
C PRO A 66 25.66 6.29 -10.80
N HIS A 67 26.52 6.29 -9.79
CA HIS A 67 26.29 7.02 -8.53
C HIS A 67 25.97 8.51 -8.75
N GLU A 68 26.53 9.09 -9.80
CA GLU A 68 26.26 10.46 -10.26
C GLU A 68 24.81 10.68 -10.69
N THR A 69 24.15 9.65 -11.20
CA THR A 69 22.75 9.71 -11.65
C THR A 69 21.77 9.55 -10.49
N SER A 70 22.13 8.78 -9.46
CA SER A 70 21.33 8.67 -8.23
C SER A 70 21.34 9.97 -7.42
N THR A 71 22.30 10.88 -7.70
CA THR A 71 22.38 12.21 -7.08
C THR A 71 21.52 13.25 -7.80
N SER A 72 20.87 12.93 -8.93
CA SER A 72 19.89 13.83 -9.55
C SER A 72 18.77 14.18 -8.59
N VAL A 73 18.21 15.37 -8.70
CA VAL A 73 17.12 15.83 -7.84
C VAL A 73 15.94 14.87 -7.93
N ILE A 74 15.57 14.45 -9.15
CA ILE A 74 14.45 13.53 -9.38
C ILE A 74 14.72 12.17 -8.72
N GLY A 75 15.92 11.60 -8.93
CA GLY A 75 16.30 10.31 -8.35
C GLY A 75 16.27 10.34 -6.83
N ARG A 76 16.81 11.38 -6.21
CA ARG A 76 16.76 11.56 -4.76
C ARG A 76 15.32 11.67 -4.24
N ARG A 77 14.48 12.50 -4.86
CA ARG A 77 13.08 12.67 -4.49
C ARG A 77 12.28 11.37 -4.65
N MET A 78 12.52 10.64 -5.73
CA MET A 78 11.92 9.30 -5.94
C MET A 78 12.22 8.37 -4.77
N LEU A 79 13.49 8.26 -4.36
CA LEU A 79 13.90 7.40 -3.25
C LEU A 79 13.28 7.83 -1.92
N GLN A 80 13.18 9.14 -1.67
CA GLN A 80 12.54 9.68 -0.47
C GLN A 80 11.06 9.31 -0.41
N PHE A 81 10.32 9.47 -1.51
CA PHE A 81 8.91 9.10 -1.56
C PHE A 81 8.70 7.58 -1.49
N ASP A 82 9.57 6.77 -2.06
CA ASP A 82 9.47 5.31 -1.98
C ASP A 82 9.70 4.81 -0.54
N ALA A 83 10.68 5.35 0.17
CA ALA A 83 10.93 5.05 1.56
C ALA A 83 9.75 5.44 2.48
N LEU A 84 9.18 6.64 2.26
CA LEU A 84 8.00 7.10 3.00
C LEU A 84 6.78 6.23 2.71
N ALA A 85 6.57 5.83 1.45
CA ALA A 85 5.49 4.94 1.06
C ALA A 85 5.59 3.56 1.74
N ASP A 86 6.79 2.99 1.81
CA ASP A 86 7.04 1.70 2.46
C ASP A 86 6.76 1.77 3.98
N HIS A 87 7.13 2.89 4.62
CA HIS A 87 6.81 3.15 6.02
C HIS A 87 5.29 3.22 6.26
N LEU A 88 4.59 4.03 5.48
CA LEU A 88 3.13 4.18 5.58
C LEU A 88 2.39 2.87 5.27
N GLN A 89 2.90 2.07 4.33
CA GLN A 89 2.36 0.75 4.03
C GLN A 89 2.45 -0.20 5.23
N LYS A 90 3.60 -0.22 5.92
CA LYS A 90 3.79 -1.04 7.13
C LYS A 90 2.87 -0.60 8.26
N LEU A 91 2.73 0.72 8.45
CA LEU A 91 1.85 1.29 9.46
C LEU A 91 0.39 0.92 9.17
N HIS A 92 -0.08 1.15 7.94
CA HIS A 92 -1.42 0.75 7.52
C HIS A 92 -1.67 -0.75 7.72
N HIS A 93 -0.67 -1.58 7.37
CA HIS A 93 -0.79 -3.02 7.58
C HIS A 93 -0.90 -3.40 9.06
N ARG A 94 -0.13 -2.76 9.94
CA ARG A 94 -0.26 -2.98 11.39
C ARG A 94 -1.66 -2.62 11.89
N HIS A 95 -2.20 -1.47 11.50
CA HIS A 95 -3.55 -1.06 11.88
C HIS A 95 -4.60 -2.09 11.46
N LEU A 96 -4.52 -2.55 10.22
CA LEU A 96 -5.43 -3.56 9.70
C LEU A 96 -5.35 -4.88 10.47
N MET A 97 -4.14 -5.34 10.83
CA MET A 97 -3.93 -6.56 11.58
C MET A 97 -4.43 -6.43 13.02
N VAL A 98 -4.13 -5.32 13.71
CA VAL A 98 -4.61 -5.08 15.08
C VAL A 98 -6.14 -5.08 15.12
N THR A 99 -6.78 -4.39 14.17
CA THR A 99 -8.24 -4.36 14.07
C THR A 99 -8.82 -5.75 13.85
N ALA A 100 -8.30 -6.50 12.90
CA ALA A 100 -8.81 -7.83 12.58
C ALA A 100 -8.63 -8.84 13.73
N TYR A 101 -7.45 -8.89 14.32
CA TYR A 101 -7.18 -9.77 15.48
C TYR A 101 -7.98 -9.35 16.71
N GLY A 102 -8.16 -8.07 16.96
CA GLY A 102 -8.93 -7.61 18.11
C GLY A 102 -10.42 -7.97 17.97
N VAL A 103 -11.00 -7.85 16.76
CA VAL A 103 -12.37 -8.33 16.51
C VAL A 103 -12.48 -9.84 16.66
N LEU A 104 -11.50 -10.59 16.15
CA LEU A 104 -11.49 -12.06 16.31
C LEU A 104 -11.39 -12.47 17.78
N LEU A 105 -10.49 -11.86 18.56
CA LEU A 105 -10.35 -12.13 19.99
C LEU A 105 -11.60 -11.73 20.78
N PHE A 106 -12.28 -10.64 20.39
CA PHE A 106 -13.58 -10.31 20.93
C PHE A 106 -14.60 -11.42 20.69
N LEU A 107 -14.75 -11.90 19.45
CA LEU A 107 -15.69 -12.95 19.11
C LEU A 107 -15.40 -14.24 19.89
N CYS A 108 -14.14 -14.67 19.90
CA CYS A 108 -13.73 -15.86 20.64
C CYS A 108 -13.99 -15.71 22.16
N GLY A 109 -13.66 -14.56 22.74
CA GLY A 109 -13.86 -14.27 24.15
C GLY A 109 -15.35 -14.20 24.53
N PHE A 110 -16.18 -13.64 23.64
CA PHE A 110 -17.63 -13.61 23.83
C PHE A 110 -18.23 -15.03 23.83
N GLU A 111 -17.84 -15.88 22.87
CA GLU A 111 -18.30 -17.28 22.81
C GLU A 111 -17.84 -18.09 24.03
N LEU A 112 -16.58 -17.90 24.48
CA LEU A 112 -16.06 -18.52 25.68
C LEU A 112 -16.86 -18.09 26.93
N HIS A 113 -17.20 -16.81 27.07
CA HIS A 113 -18.00 -16.32 28.18
C HIS A 113 -19.38 -16.94 28.15
N ALA A 114 -20.04 -16.96 26.99
CA ALA A 114 -21.41 -17.44 26.87
C ALA A 114 -21.57 -18.94 27.17
N HIS A 115 -20.56 -19.77 26.93
CA HIS A 115 -20.70 -21.23 26.98
C HIS A 115 -19.82 -21.91 28.03
N TRP A 116 -18.74 -21.31 28.50
CA TRP A 116 -17.77 -21.94 29.42
C TRP A 116 -17.56 -21.16 30.72
N PHE A 117 -17.70 -19.85 30.68
CA PHE A 117 -17.43 -18.95 31.80
C PHE A 117 -18.65 -18.11 32.15
N ASP A 118 -19.83 -18.73 32.08
CA ASP A 118 -21.10 -18.08 32.48
C ASP A 118 -21.01 -17.60 33.93
N GLY A 119 -21.37 -16.34 34.15
CA GLY A 119 -21.23 -15.66 35.44
C GLY A 119 -19.84 -15.06 35.71
N GLN A 120 -18.81 -15.30 34.90
CA GLN A 120 -17.49 -14.70 35.08
C GLN A 120 -17.33 -13.41 34.27
N ALA A 121 -17.79 -12.29 34.81
CA ALA A 121 -17.79 -10.99 34.10
C ALA A 121 -16.42 -10.55 33.57
N TRP A 122 -15.31 -10.97 34.16
CA TRP A 122 -13.96 -10.58 33.71
C TRP A 122 -13.63 -11.06 32.28
N VAL A 123 -14.16 -12.22 31.86
CA VAL A 123 -13.97 -12.73 30.49
C VAL A 123 -14.63 -11.81 29.47
N LEU A 124 -15.86 -11.38 29.77
CA LEU A 124 -16.59 -10.43 28.93
C LEU A 124 -15.91 -9.06 28.90
N ILE A 125 -15.42 -8.58 30.05
CA ILE A 125 -14.67 -7.32 30.13
C ILE A 125 -13.42 -7.38 29.25
N LEU A 126 -12.67 -8.50 29.30
CA LEU A 126 -11.50 -8.69 28.45
C LEU A 126 -11.85 -8.73 26.96
N ALA A 127 -12.92 -9.43 26.58
CA ALA A 127 -13.41 -9.45 25.21
C ALA A 127 -13.79 -8.04 24.73
N LEU A 128 -14.54 -7.29 25.54
CA LEU A 128 -14.89 -5.89 25.22
C LEU A 128 -13.66 -4.98 25.13
N ALA A 129 -12.62 -5.24 25.93
CA ALA A 129 -11.37 -4.49 25.82
C ALA A 129 -10.68 -4.69 24.44
N PHE A 130 -10.66 -5.92 23.90
CA PHE A 130 -10.15 -6.18 22.55
C PHE A 130 -10.98 -5.46 21.48
N LEU A 131 -12.30 -5.44 21.62
CA LEU A 131 -13.17 -4.68 20.72
C LEU A 131 -12.88 -3.18 20.80
N GLY A 132 -12.76 -2.65 22.03
CA GLY A 132 -12.41 -1.24 22.28
C GLY A 132 -11.07 -0.84 21.66
N ILE A 133 -10.05 -1.69 21.77
CA ILE A 133 -8.74 -1.50 21.12
C ILE A 133 -8.91 -1.46 19.60
N SER A 134 -9.68 -2.40 19.02
CA SER A 134 -9.93 -2.45 17.58
C SER A 134 -10.60 -1.17 17.07
N PHE A 135 -11.64 -0.70 17.76
CA PHE A 135 -12.29 0.58 17.43
C PHE A 135 -11.35 1.77 17.62
N GLY A 136 -10.57 1.78 18.70
CA GLY A 136 -9.59 2.83 18.97
C GLY A 136 -8.58 2.95 17.83
N VAL A 137 -8.07 1.84 17.30
CA VAL A 137 -7.15 1.83 16.16
C VAL A 137 -7.81 2.42 14.91
N VAL A 138 -9.07 2.06 14.64
CA VAL A 138 -9.78 2.57 13.45
C VAL A 138 -10.08 4.07 13.56
N PHE A 139 -10.57 4.52 14.72
CA PHE A 139 -11.06 5.89 14.88
C PHE A 139 -9.96 6.87 15.30
N VAL A 140 -9.06 6.47 16.22
CA VAL A 140 -8.04 7.39 16.79
C VAL A 140 -6.83 7.51 15.88
N LEU A 141 -6.41 6.41 15.23
CA LEU A 141 -5.23 6.41 14.38
C LEU A 141 -5.53 6.83 12.93
N GLU A 142 -6.74 7.29 12.65
CA GLU A 142 -7.13 7.77 11.31
C GLU A 142 -6.64 6.85 10.19
N SER A 143 -6.93 5.54 10.30
CA SER A 143 -6.41 4.53 9.37
C SER A 143 -6.66 4.85 7.89
N ARG A 144 -7.76 5.57 7.60
CA ARG A 144 -8.09 6.06 6.24
C ARG A 144 -7.08 7.12 5.76
N THR A 145 -6.69 8.04 6.63
CA THR A 145 -5.72 9.10 6.28
C THR A 145 -4.34 8.50 5.98
N VAL A 146 -3.92 7.51 6.78
CA VAL A 146 -2.66 6.77 6.55
C VAL A 146 -2.70 6.00 5.23
N GLN A 147 -3.82 5.36 4.90
CA GLN A 147 -3.98 4.63 3.64
C GLN A 147 -3.93 5.58 2.44
N LEU A 148 -4.65 6.70 2.47
CA LEU A 148 -4.60 7.70 1.40
C LEU A 148 -3.20 8.31 1.26
N ALA A 149 -2.54 8.59 2.39
CA ALA A 149 -1.16 9.06 2.39
C ALA A 149 -0.22 8.04 1.75
N TYR A 150 -0.35 6.75 2.08
CA TYR A 150 0.41 5.68 1.44
C TYR A 150 0.16 5.63 -0.08
N LEU A 151 -1.10 5.63 -0.52
CA LEU A 151 -1.45 5.56 -1.95
C LEU A 151 -0.87 6.75 -2.71
N SER A 152 -1.05 7.96 -2.21
CA SER A 152 -0.54 9.19 -2.85
C SER A 152 0.98 9.21 -2.89
N THR A 153 1.64 8.82 -1.80
CA THR A 153 3.11 8.78 -1.70
C THR A 153 3.69 7.72 -2.65
N ARG A 154 3.07 6.55 -2.72
CA ARG A 154 3.49 5.49 -3.65
C ARG A 154 3.31 5.92 -5.10
N THR A 155 2.17 6.52 -5.43
CA THR A 155 1.92 7.07 -6.77
C THR A 155 2.94 8.14 -7.15
N THR A 156 3.26 9.04 -6.23
CA THR A 156 4.30 10.05 -6.44
C THR A 156 5.66 9.41 -6.72
N ALA A 157 6.05 8.40 -5.95
CA ALA A 157 7.31 7.68 -6.18
C ALA A 157 7.36 7.03 -7.58
N GLU A 158 6.27 6.40 -8.03
CA GLU A 158 6.19 5.79 -9.37
C GLU A 158 6.24 6.84 -10.49
N ILE A 159 5.53 7.96 -10.33
CA ILE A 159 5.59 9.09 -11.29
C ILE A 159 7.01 9.65 -11.39
N LEU A 160 7.68 9.84 -10.25
CA LEU A 160 9.06 10.31 -10.23
C LEU A 160 10.02 9.29 -10.85
N ARG A 161 9.76 7.99 -10.70
CA ARG A 161 10.52 6.92 -11.35
C ARG A 161 10.42 7.02 -12.88
N ILE A 162 9.20 7.17 -13.39
CA ILE A 162 8.97 7.35 -14.83
C ILE A 162 9.68 8.62 -15.32
N TRP A 163 9.51 9.71 -14.59
CA TRP A 163 10.18 10.98 -14.92
C TRP A 163 11.70 10.86 -14.94
N PHE A 164 12.28 10.20 -13.95
CA PHE A 164 13.72 9.96 -13.87
C PHE A 164 14.27 9.25 -15.13
N PHE A 165 13.60 8.21 -15.59
CA PHE A 165 14.05 7.49 -16.78
C PHE A 165 13.81 8.24 -18.09
N LEU A 166 12.70 8.99 -18.19
CA LEU A 166 12.45 9.88 -19.33
C LEU A 166 13.49 10.98 -19.42
N ASP A 167 13.71 11.71 -18.34
CA ASP A 167 14.70 12.78 -18.25
C ASP A 167 16.11 12.25 -18.56
N GLY A 168 16.49 11.11 -17.97
CA GLY A 168 17.77 10.46 -18.21
C GLY A 168 17.96 9.97 -19.65
N SER A 169 16.88 9.69 -20.37
CA SER A 169 16.89 9.31 -21.80
C SER A 169 16.83 10.53 -22.73
N GLY A 170 16.86 11.74 -22.20
CA GLY A 170 16.75 12.98 -22.98
C GLY A 170 15.33 13.25 -23.48
N GLN A 171 14.32 12.57 -22.94
CA GLN A 171 12.91 12.79 -23.24
C GLN A 171 12.33 13.84 -22.34
N ASP A 172 11.44 14.68 -22.89
CA ASP A 172 10.65 15.58 -22.06
C ASP A 172 9.52 14.81 -21.35
N PHE A 173 9.33 15.13 -20.08
CA PHE A 173 8.21 14.57 -19.34
C PHE A 173 6.89 15.13 -19.92
N PRO A 174 5.93 14.28 -20.28
CA PRO A 174 4.69 14.72 -20.91
C PRO A 174 3.86 15.54 -19.91
N THR A 175 4.06 16.86 -19.89
CA THR A 175 3.43 17.76 -18.92
C THR A 175 1.92 17.89 -19.09
N ASP A 176 1.42 17.80 -20.31
CA ASP A 176 0.04 18.16 -20.65
C ASP A 176 -0.89 16.97 -20.81
N ALA A 177 -0.36 15.78 -21.07
CA ALA A 177 -1.16 14.60 -21.43
C ALA A 177 -1.71 13.83 -20.23
N TRP A 178 -1.08 13.94 -19.05
CA TRP A 178 -1.31 13.04 -17.92
C TRP A 178 -2.12 13.61 -16.76
N VAL A 179 -2.56 14.87 -16.87
CA VAL A 179 -3.54 15.40 -15.92
C VAL A 179 -4.92 15.38 -16.55
N PRO A 180 -5.57 14.23 -16.59
CA PRO A 180 -6.94 14.22 -17.06
C PRO A 180 -7.74 15.13 -16.13
N ARG A 181 -8.44 16.09 -16.68
CA ARG A 181 -9.40 16.94 -15.94
C ARG A 181 -10.40 16.13 -15.11
N ARG A 182 -10.41 14.81 -15.32
CA ARG A 182 -11.23 13.79 -14.65
C ARG A 182 -10.88 13.51 -13.20
N TYR A 183 -9.66 13.80 -12.74
CA TYR A 183 -9.16 13.23 -11.48
C TYR A 183 -9.21 14.19 -10.27
N GLY A 184 -9.86 15.34 -10.42
CA GLY A 184 -10.30 16.18 -9.31
C GLY A 184 -9.33 16.37 -8.11
N PRO A 185 -9.86 16.45 -6.89
CA PRO A 185 -9.07 16.79 -5.70
C PRO A 185 -7.96 15.78 -5.34
N ALA A 186 -8.14 14.50 -5.66
CA ALA A 186 -7.18 13.45 -5.32
C ALA A 186 -5.80 13.66 -5.96
N MET A 187 -5.77 14.19 -7.20
CA MET A 187 -4.50 14.45 -7.90
C MET A 187 -3.84 15.77 -7.54
N LYS A 188 -4.54 16.69 -6.87
CA LYS A 188 -4.01 18.02 -6.55
C LYS A 188 -2.73 17.95 -5.70
N SER A 189 -2.68 17.04 -4.74
CA SER A 189 -1.49 16.86 -3.89
C SER A 189 -0.29 16.35 -4.70
N ILE A 190 -0.50 15.40 -5.60
CA ILE A 190 0.55 14.87 -6.48
C ILE A 190 1.06 15.95 -7.43
N LEU A 191 0.15 16.77 -7.98
CA LEU A 191 0.49 17.90 -8.83
C LEU A 191 1.29 18.97 -8.08
N ALA A 192 0.93 19.28 -6.84
CA ALA A 192 1.67 20.23 -6.01
C ALA A 192 3.11 19.76 -5.79
N ILE A 193 3.31 18.48 -5.44
CA ILE A 193 4.64 17.87 -5.28
C ILE A 193 5.43 17.96 -6.60
N ARG A 194 4.81 17.56 -7.73
CA ARG A 194 5.44 17.62 -9.03
C ARG A 194 5.91 19.04 -9.38
N ASN A 195 5.03 20.04 -9.21
CA ASN A 195 5.34 21.42 -9.56
C ASN A 195 6.49 21.95 -8.69
N GLN A 196 6.54 21.59 -7.41
CA GLN A 196 7.63 21.95 -6.52
C GLN A 196 8.96 21.34 -6.99
N ILE A 197 8.95 20.03 -7.32
CA ILE A 197 10.15 19.35 -7.85
C ILE A 197 10.56 19.93 -9.21
N ALA A 198 9.60 20.24 -10.09
CA ALA A 198 9.89 20.88 -11.35
C ALA A 198 10.64 22.23 -11.16
N GLY A 199 10.23 23.02 -10.16
CA GLY A 199 10.95 24.24 -9.78
C GLY A 199 12.38 23.98 -9.30
N GLU A 200 12.60 22.89 -8.56
CA GLU A 200 13.94 22.52 -8.07
C GLU A 200 14.90 22.08 -9.19
N ILE A 201 14.37 21.61 -10.33
CA ILE A 201 15.15 21.09 -11.46
C ILE A 201 15.56 22.22 -12.43
N VAL A 202 14.84 23.32 -12.44
CA VAL A 202 15.13 24.45 -13.37
C VAL A 202 16.58 24.87 -13.22
N GLY A 203 17.31 24.89 -14.36
CA GLY A 203 18.73 25.28 -14.44
C GLY A 203 19.73 24.24 -13.94
N LYS A 204 19.29 23.05 -13.53
CA LYS A 204 20.19 21.94 -13.16
C LYS A 204 20.49 21.05 -14.37
N PRO A 205 21.71 20.49 -14.45
CA PRO A 205 22.05 19.55 -15.52
C PRO A 205 21.16 18.31 -15.45
N ARG A 206 20.66 17.84 -16.59
CA ARG A 206 19.94 16.60 -16.73
C ARG A 206 20.87 15.42 -16.52
N ALA A 207 20.39 14.37 -15.84
CA ALA A 207 21.10 13.11 -15.79
C ALA A 207 21.06 12.48 -17.19
N GLN A 208 22.22 12.10 -17.74
CA GLN A 208 22.27 11.37 -19.02
C GLN A 208 22.47 9.89 -18.73
N LEU A 209 21.47 9.10 -19.06
CA LEU A 209 21.52 7.64 -18.97
C LEU A 209 21.81 7.05 -20.35
N SER A 210 22.71 6.07 -20.40
CA SER A 210 22.89 5.33 -21.65
C SER A 210 21.66 4.47 -21.94
N GLU A 211 21.42 4.20 -23.22
CA GLU A 211 20.35 3.30 -23.67
C GLU A 211 20.41 1.94 -22.97
N ALA A 212 21.62 1.38 -22.81
CA ALA A 212 21.82 0.11 -22.14
C ALA A 212 21.34 0.13 -20.68
N VAL A 213 21.65 1.20 -19.94
CA VAL A 213 21.21 1.39 -18.55
C VAL A 213 19.70 1.52 -18.47
N VAL A 214 19.07 2.32 -19.32
CA VAL A 214 17.61 2.49 -19.32
C VAL A 214 16.92 1.18 -19.68
N LYS A 215 17.39 0.47 -20.70
CA LYS A 215 16.85 -0.81 -21.12
C LYS A 215 16.92 -1.84 -19.96
N GLN A 216 18.05 -1.95 -19.31
CA GLN A 216 18.26 -2.94 -18.26
C GLN A 216 17.54 -2.53 -16.96
N ALA A 217 17.73 -1.28 -16.51
CA ALA A 217 17.20 -0.83 -15.23
C ALA A 217 15.69 -0.58 -15.28
N TRP A 218 15.17 -0.04 -16.35
CA TRP A 218 13.75 0.29 -16.43
C TRP A 218 12.95 -0.81 -17.12
N PHE A 219 13.23 -1.14 -18.37
CA PHE A 219 12.42 -2.13 -19.10
C PHE A 219 12.53 -3.53 -18.49
N GLU A 220 13.73 -4.11 -18.44
CA GLU A 220 13.89 -5.47 -17.93
C GLU A 220 13.68 -5.55 -16.41
N GLY A 221 14.08 -4.52 -15.67
CA GLY A 221 13.86 -4.40 -14.24
C GLY A 221 12.37 -4.38 -13.90
N GLN A 222 11.58 -3.51 -14.54
CA GLN A 222 10.13 -3.44 -14.31
C GLN A 222 9.41 -4.70 -14.77
N LYS A 223 9.79 -5.26 -15.90
CA LYS A 223 9.25 -6.52 -16.41
C LYS A 223 9.47 -7.67 -15.41
N SER A 224 10.69 -7.80 -14.90
CA SER A 224 11.02 -8.80 -13.86
C SER A 224 10.26 -8.57 -12.56
N PHE A 225 10.16 -7.29 -12.13
CA PHE A 225 9.41 -6.91 -10.94
C PHE A 225 7.93 -7.30 -11.06
N PHE A 226 7.24 -6.90 -12.13
CA PHE A 226 5.81 -7.19 -12.30
C PHE A 226 5.53 -8.69 -12.39
N LYS A 227 6.39 -9.45 -13.08
CA LYS A 227 6.30 -10.92 -13.13
C LYS A 227 6.43 -11.55 -11.75
N SER A 228 7.38 -11.08 -10.94
CA SER A 228 7.57 -11.56 -9.56
C SER A 228 6.42 -11.13 -8.64
N ALA A 229 5.97 -9.88 -8.76
CA ALA A 229 4.88 -9.32 -7.97
C ALA A 229 3.55 -10.05 -8.25
N LYS A 230 3.23 -10.36 -9.53
CA LYS A 230 2.09 -11.19 -9.93
C LYS A 230 2.10 -12.53 -9.22
N LYS A 231 3.22 -13.29 -9.33
CA LYS A 231 3.36 -14.59 -8.68
C LYS A 231 3.18 -14.53 -7.16
N LYS A 232 3.73 -13.49 -6.51
CA LYS A 232 3.57 -13.28 -5.06
C LYS A 232 2.12 -12.96 -4.69
N ALA A 233 1.44 -12.14 -5.48
CA ALA A 233 0.03 -11.79 -5.26
C ALA A 233 -0.88 -13.02 -5.41
N GLU A 234 -0.71 -13.80 -6.49
CA GLU A 234 -1.46 -15.04 -6.71
C GLU A 234 -1.23 -16.08 -5.60
N LYS A 235 0.04 -16.28 -5.18
CA LYS A 235 0.37 -17.19 -4.08
C LYS A 235 -0.31 -16.78 -2.77
N ARG A 236 -0.28 -15.48 -2.45
CA ARG A 236 -0.95 -14.95 -1.25
C ARG A 236 -2.46 -15.09 -1.35
N HIS A 237 -3.05 -14.79 -2.52
CA HIS A 237 -4.48 -14.96 -2.74
C HIS A 237 -4.90 -16.40 -2.47
N ARG A 238 -4.27 -17.39 -3.12
CA ARG A 238 -4.57 -18.82 -2.93
C ARG A 238 -4.39 -19.27 -1.47
N ALA A 239 -3.36 -18.79 -0.78
CA ALA A 239 -3.12 -19.15 0.62
C ALA A 239 -4.28 -18.67 1.53
N TRP A 240 -4.69 -17.41 1.40
CA TRP A 240 -5.80 -16.87 2.18
C TRP A 240 -7.16 -17.49 1.83
N GLU A 241 -7.39 -17.73 0.54
CA GLU A 241 -8.59 -18.41 0.03
C GLU A 241 -8.68 -19.85 0.56
N SER A 242 -7.56 -20.59 0.55
CA SER A 242 -7.49 -21.95 1.09
C SER A 242 -7.78 -21.96 2.60
N VAL A 243 -7.15 -21.06 3.38
CA VAL A 243 -7.41 -20.95 4.82
C VAL A 243 -8.87 -20.64 5.08
N SER A 244 -9.45 -19.66 4.36
CA SER A 244 -10.87 -19.32 4.49
C SER A 244 -11.79 -20.50 4.16
N GLY A 245 -11.52 -21.19 3.05
CA GLY A 245 -12.32 -22.33 2.63
C GLY A 245 -12.27 -23.50 3.64
N VAL A 246 -11.07 -23.82 4.13
CA VAL A 246 -10.90 -24.90 5.12
C VAL A 246 -11.59 -24.57 6.45
N THR A 247 -11.38 -23.34 6.97
CA THR A 247 -12.01 -22.94 8.25
C THR A 247 -13.52 -22.86 8.12
N PHE A 248 -14.05 -22.40 6.99
CA PHE A 248 -15.48 -22.39 6.71
C PHE A 248 -16.06 -23.81 6.66
N ALA A 249 -15.40 -24.73 5.93
CA ALA A 249 -15.84 -26.13 5.86
C ALA A 249 -15.84 -26.81 7.24
N LEU A 250 -14.79 -26.60 8.05
CA LEU A 250 -14.72 -27.12 9.41
C LEU A 250 -15.81 -26.54 10.31
N ALA A 251 -16.15 -25.25 10.15
CA ALA A 251 -17.26 -24.64 10.87
C ALA A 251 -18.61 -25.31 10.53
N ILE A 252 -18.88 -25.54 9.24
CA ILE A 252 -20.10 -26.23 8.78
C ILE A 252 -20.18 -27.65 9.33
N VAL A 253 -19.07 -28.41 9.26
CA VAL A 253 -19.03 -29.77 9.82
C VAL A 253 -19.25 -29.74 11.33
N GLY A 254 -18.62 -28.82 12.06
CA GLY A 254 -18.82 -28.64 13.49
C GLY A 254 -20.27 -28.33 13.84
N MET A 255 -20.94 -27.46 13.09
CA MET A 255 -22.38 -27.17 13.27
C MET A 255 -23.26 -28.37 12.95
N ALA A 256 -22.95 -29.12 11.89
CA ALA A 256 -23.74 -30.34 11.58
C ALA A 256 -23.61 -31.39 12.66
N VAL A 257 -22.41 -31.60 13.22
CA VAL A 257 -22.17 -32.50 14.35
C VAL A 257 -22.95 -32.03 15.59
N LEU A 258 -22.95 -30.71 15.87
CA LEU A 258 -23.68 -30.13 16.97
C LEU A 258 -25.18 -30.37 16.84
N VAL A 259 -25.75 -30.19 15.65
CA VAL A 259 -27.17 -30.51 15.37
C VAL A 259 -27.44 -32.01 15.59
N ALA A 260 -26.56 -32.89 15.12
CA ALA A 260 -26.70 -34.32 15.33
C ALA A 260 -26.70 -34.71 16.84
N ILE A 261 -25.78 -34.11 17.62
CA ILE A 261 -25.74 -34.30 19.07
C ILE A 261 -27.02 -33.80 19.73
N SER A 262 -27.54 -32.65 19.31
CA SER A 262 -28.79 -32.08 19.86
C SER A 262 -30.04 -32.93 19.57
N LEU A 263 -30.06 -33.64 18.44
CA LEU A 263 -31.19 -34.49 18.03
C LEU A 263 -31.10 -35.91 18.55
N LEU A 264 -29.94 -36.48 18.70
CA LEU A 264 -29.71 -37.91 18.91
C LEU A 264 -28.97 -38.22 20.22
N GLY A 265 -28.42 -37.24 20.90
CA GLY A 265 -27.54 -37.42 22.03
C GLY A 265 -27.85 -36.52 23.22
N ASP A 266 -26.83 -36.28 24.04
CA ASP A 266 -26.89 -35.40 25.19
C ASP A 266 -26.34 -34.00 24.82
N PRO A 267 -27.22 -32.98 24.71
CA PRO A 267 -26.80 -31.62 24.38
C PRO A 267 -25.96 -30.96 25.49
N THR A 268 -25.90 -31.54 26.69
CA THR A 268 -25.09 -31.03 27.80
C THR A 268 -23.67 -31.60 27.80
N SER A 269 -23.31 -32.42 26.82
CA SER A 269 -22.01 -33.03 26.74
C SER A 269 -20.90 -31.96 26.56
N ARG A 270 -19.71 -32.22 27.10
CA ARG A 270 -18.54 -31.34 26.93
C ARG A 270 -18.19 -31.12 25.43
N LEU A 271 -18.48 -32.12 24.60
CA LEU A 271 -18.27 -32.03 23.16
C LEU A 271 -19.21 -31.01 22.53
N ALA A 272 -20.50 -31.01 22.92
CA ALA A 272 -21.47 -30.02 22.43
C ALA A 272 -21.03 -28.58 22.79
N HIS A 273 -20.65 -28.36 24.05
CA HIS A 273 -20.14 -27.04 24.48
C HIS A 273 -18.86 -26.62 23.75
N GLY A 274 -17.94 -27.56 23.51
CA GLY A 274 -16.75 -27.28 22.72
C GLY A 274 -17.07 -26.87 21.29
N LEU A 275 -18.02 -27.53 20.63
CA LEU A 275 -18.43 -27.20 19.26
C LEU A 275 -19.22 -25.90 19.19
N LEU A 276 -20.00 -25.52 20.22
CA LEU A 276 -20.66 -24.22 20.30
C LEU A 276 -19.69 -23.04 20.29
N VAL A 277 -18.51 -23.21 20.86
CA VAL A 277 -17.46 -22.18 20.83
C VAL A 277 -16.63 -22.26 19.55
N LEU A 278 -16.26 -23.48 19.15
CA LEU A 278 -15.31 -23.70 18.05
C LEU A 278 -15.90 -23.32 16.67
N ALA A 279 -17.16 -23.69 16.40
CA ALA A 279 -17.74 -23.47 15.08
C ALA A 279 -17.92 -21.97 14.75
N PRO A 280 -18.49 -21.12 15.63
CA PRO A 280 -18.54 -19.67 15.38
C PRO A 280 -17.16 -19.04 15.31
N SER A 281 -16.19 -19.50 16.13
CA SER A 281 -14.81 -19.00 16.07
C SER A 281 -14.16 -19.29 14.72
N LEU A 282 -14.33 -20.49 14.17
CA LEU A 282 -13.83 -20.85 12.83
C LEU A 282 -14.52 -20.03 11.74
N LEU A 283 -15.80 -19.75 11.86
CA LEU A 283 -16.54 -18.88 10.95
C LEU A 283 -15.99 -17.45 11.01
N GLY A 284 -15.67 -16.95 12.21
CA GLY A 284 -15.00 -15.67 12.41
C GLY A 284 -13.64 -15.60 11.72
N VAL A 285 -12.83 -16.67 11.81
CA VAL A 285 -11.55 -16.75 11.07
C VAL A 285 -11.78 -16.73 9.56
N ALA A 286 -12.75 -17.49 9.05
CA ALA A 286 -13.10 -17.51 7.64
C ALA A 286 -13.51 -16.10 7.14
N ALA A 287 -14.38 -15.42 7.88
CA ALA A 287 -14.80 -14.06 7.58
C ALA A 287 -13.62 -13.07 7.60
N MET A 288 -12.72 -13.19 8.58
CA MET A 288 -11.49 -12.38 8.64
C MET A 288 -10.61 -12.61 7.41
N CYS A 289 -10.41 -13.86 6.98
CA CYS A 289 -9.64 -14.18 5.78
C CYS A 289 -10.27 -13.56 4.52
N GLN A 290 -11.59 -13.61 4.36
CA GLN A 290 -12.30 -12.97 3.26
C GLN A 290 -12.15 -11.45 3.29
N PHE A 291 -12.30 -10.84 4.46
CA PHE A 291 -12.04 -9.41 4.64
C PHE A 291 -10.64 -9.01 4.16
N PHE A 292 -9.60 -9.80 4.50
CA PHE A 292 -8.24 -9.55 4.03
C PHE A 292 -8.09 -9.74 2.52
N LEU A 293 -8.73 -10.74 1.93
CA LEU A 293 -8.72 -10.97 0.49
C LEU A 293 -9.29 -9.78 -0.27
N GLU A 294 -10.45 -9.28 0.17
CA GLU A 294 -11.13 -8.15 -0.45
C GLU A 294 -10.35 -6.84 -0.25
N ARG A 295 -9.97 -6.57 0.99
CA ARG A 295 -9.30 -5.30 1.35
C ARG A 295 -7.94 -5.15 0.68
N ARG A 296 -7.19 -6.24 0.53
CA ARG A 296 -5.90 -6.23 -0.14
C ARG A 296 -5.97 -6.33 -1.66
N GLY A 297 -7.08 -6.77 -2.20
CA GLY A 297 -7.31 -6.85 -3.64
C GLY A 297 -6.24 -7.67 -4.38
N PHE A 298 -5.75 -8.78 -3.80
CA PHE A 298 -4.66 -9.57 -4.39
C PHE A 298 -4.93 -9.98 -5.82
N LYS A 299 -6.18 -10.35 -6.14
CA LYS A 299 -6.59 -10.75 -7.48
C LYS A 299 -6.56 -9.58 -8.48
N ALA A 300 -7.03 -8.41 -8.04
CA ALA A 300 -6.99 -7.18 -8.83
C ALA A 300 -5.54 -6.74 -9.08
N ASN A 301 -4.70 -6.79 -8.03
CA ASN A 301 -3.28 -6.47 -8.15
C ASN A 301 -2.54 -7.45 -9.08
N ALA A 302 -2.87 -8.76 -9.04
CA ALA A 302 -2.26 -9.74 -9.92
C ALA A 302 -2.56 -9.46 -11.40
N ARG A 303 -3.82 -9.12 -11.72
CA ARG A 303 -4.21 -8.70 -13.08
C ARG A 303 -3.49 -7.43 -13.50
N ARG A 304 -3.50 -6.41 -12.64
CA ARG A 304 -2.78 -5.17 -12.90
C ARG A 304 -1.30 -5.42 -13.21
N TYR A 305 -0.60 -6.26 -12.43
CA TYR A 305 0.79 -6.59 -12.69
C TYR A 305 1.01 -7.32 -14.02
N GLU A 306 -0.01 -8.07 -14.49
CA GLU A 306 0.01 -8.68 -15.81
C GLU A 306 -0.09 -7.62 -16.92
N ASP A 307 -1.02 -6.68 -16.77
CA ASP A 307 -1.20 -5.60 -17.74
C ASP A 307 0.02 -4.68 -17.75
N SER A 308 0.51 -4.26 -16.56
CA SER A 308 1.71 -3.43 -16.44
C SER A 308 2.97 -4.10 -17.00
N HIS A 309 3.08 -5.43 -16.98
CA HIS A 309 4.20 -6.15 -17.58
C HIS A 309 4.29 -5.91 -19.09
N LEU A 310 3.15 -5.82 -19.79
CA LEU A 310 3.07 -5.63 -21.24
C LEU A 310 3.55 -4.23 -21.66
N ILE A 311 3.40 -3.23 -20.83
CA ILE A 311 3.87 -1.85 -21.09
C ILE A 311 5.38 -1.81 -21.39
N PHE A 312 6.13 -2.70 -20.73
CA PHE A 312 7.59 -2.77 -20.85
C PHE A 312 8.08 -3.78 -21.90
N GLU A 313 7.19 -4.27 -22.78
CA GLU A 313 7.57 -5.01 -23.96
C GLU A 313 7.85 -4.05 -25.13
N ILE A 314 9.09 -4.05 -25.62
CA ILE A 314 9.46 -3.19 -26.76
C ILE A 314 8.94 -3.84 -28.04
N PRO A 315 7.99 -3.22 -28.76
CA PRO A 315 7.51 -3.75 -30.02
C PRO A 315 8.61 -3.82 -31.07
N ALA A 316 8.62 -4.90 -31.85
CA ALA A 316 9.57 -5.05 -32.94
C ALA A 316 9.42 -3.93 -33.96
N GLY A 317 10.55 -3.30 -34.38
CA GLY A 317 10.56 -2.23 -35.35
C GLY A 317 10.31 -0.82 -34.82
N LEU A 318 10.05 -0.66 -33.52
CA LEU A 318 9.94 0.67 -32.92
C LEU A 318 11.33 1.25 -32.67
N SER A 319 11.52 2.54 -32.97
CA SER A 319 12.76 3.23 -32.60
C SER A 319 12.86 3.32 -31.06
N TRP A 320 14.10 3.31 -30.54
CA TRP A 320 14.36 3.42 -29.10
C TRP A 320 13.68 4.64 -28.46
N HIS A 321 13.80 5.80 -29.10
CA HIS A 321 13.16 7.03 -28.64
C HIS A 321 11.63 6.87 -28.48
N ASN A 322 10.96 6.32 -29.48
CA ASN A 322 9.51 6.07 -29.43
C ASN A 322 9.14 5.01 -28.41
N ALA A 323 9.97 3.97 -28.23
CA ALA A 323 9.73 2.94 -27.24
C ALA A 323 9.75 3.51 -25.81
N VAL A 324 10.73 4.38 -25.51
CA VAL A 324 10.84 5.05 -24.21
C VAL A 324 9.66 6.00 -23.96
N THR A 325 9.29 6.82 -24.95
CA THR A 325 8.18 7.77 -24.83
C THR A 325 6.85 7.06 -24.65
N ASN A 326 6.58 6.02 -25.43
CA ASN A 326 5.35 5.25 -25.33
C ASN A 326 5.23 4.52 -23.99
N ALA A 327 6.29 3.80 -23.58
CA ALA A 327 6.32 3.13 -22.28
C ALA A 327 6.14 4.12 -21.13
N GLY A 328 6.74 5.31 -21.20
CA GLY A 328 6.56 6.37 -20.22
C GLY A 328 5.11 6.84 -20.13
N SER A 329 4.47 7.10 -21.27
CA SER A 329 3.08 7.56 -21.32
C SER A 329 2.11 6.49 -20.83
N GLU A 330 2.27 5.25 -21.26
CA GLU A 330 1.41 4.13 -20.85
C GLU A 330 1.59 3.80 -19.36
N ALA A 331 2.83 3.74 -18.86
CA ALA A 331 3.12 3.52 -17.45
C ALA A 331 2.51 4.63 -16.57
N LEU A 332 2.57 5.87 -17.04
CA LEU A 332 2.00 7.02 -16.35
C LEU A 332 0.48 6.92 -16.24
N ASN A 333 -0.20 6.61 -17.35
CA ASN A 333 -1.64 6.41 -17.39
C ASN A 333 -2.06 5.27 -16.43
N GLU A 334 -1.35 4.15 -16.46
CA GLU A 334 -1.61 3.00 -15.60
C GLU A 334 -1.46 3.35 -14.11
N VAL A 335 -0.42 4.08 -13.73
CA VAL A 335 -0.20 4.53 -12.34
C VAL A 335 -1.31 5.46 -11.87
N VAL A 336 -1.76 6.39 -12.72
CA VAL A 336 -2.84 7.33 -12.41
C VAL A 336 -4.18 6.59 -12.29
N ASP A 337 -4.50 5.69 -13.22
CA ASP A 337 -5.73 4.90 -13.20
C ASP A 337 -5.79 4.00 -11.94
N TRP A 338 -4.68 3.39 -11.58
CA TRP A 338 -4.59 2.63 -10.33
C TRP A 338 -4.85 3.49 -9.09
N TYR A 339 -4.25 4.67 -9.03
CA TYR A 339 -4.43 5.58 -7.92
C TYR A 339 -5.89 5.97 -7.76
N VAL A 340 -6.54 6.39 -8.85
CA VAL A 340 -7.94 6.79 -8.86
C VAL A 340 -8.85 5.63 -8.46
N ALA A 341 -8.67 4.46 -9.07
CA ALA A 341 -9.45 3.27 -8.70
C ALA A 341 -9.24 2.84 -7.24
N SER A 342 -8.06 3.08 -6.68
CA SER A 342 -7.77 2.80 -5.26
C SER A 342 -8.43 3.81 -4.34
N VAL A 343 -8.37 5.10 -4.65
CA VAL A 343 -9.01 6.17 -3.88
C VAL A 343 -10.52 6.06 -3.95
N GLU A 344 -11.11 5.79 -5.12
CA GLU A 344 -12.56 5.60 -5.27
C GLU A 344 -13.09 4.43 -4.44
N ARG A 345 -12.36 3.33 -4.33
CA ARG A 345 -12.73 2.21 -3.45
C ARG A 345 -12.81 2.62 -1.99
N GLU A 346 -11.92 3.51 -1.54
CA GLU A 346 -11.92 4.02 -0.17
C GLU A 346 -13.04 5.02 0.12
N ILE A 347 -13.40 5.84 -0.87
CA ILE A 347 -14.46 6.85 -0.74
C ILE A 347 -15.85 6.21 -0.80
N LYS A 348 -16.03 5.17 -1.64
CA LYS A 348 -17.31 4.48 -1.84
C LYS A 348 -17.72 3.53 -0.73
N VAL A 349 -16.86 3.26 0.27
CA VAL A 349 -17.30 2.54 1.48
C VAL A 349 -18.23 3.46 2.25
N PRO A 350 -19.55 3.20 2.28
CA PRO A 350 -20.48 4.07 2.98
C PRO A 350 -20.04 4.17 4.42
N SER A 351 -19.92 5.40 4.91
CA SER A 351 -19.97 5.69 6.33
C SER A 351 -21.39 5.35 6.79
N GLY A 352 -21.64 4.04 7.01
CA GLY A 352 -22.88 3.55 7.63
C GLY A 352 -22.94 3.91 9.09
#